data_7d725fa3b00499df133c90a4f65a5c7d
#
_entry.id   7d725fa3b00499df133c90a4f65a5c7d
#
_cell.length_a   1.000
_cell.length_b   1.000
_cell.length_c   1.000
_cell.angle_alpha   90.00
_cell.angle_beta   90.00
_cell.angle_gamma   90.00
#
_symmetry.space_group_name_H-M   'P 1'
#
loop_
_entity.id
_entity.type
_entity.pdbx_description
1 polymer ?
#
loop_
_entity_poly.entity_id
_entity_poly.type
_entity_poly.pdbx_seq_one_letter_code
_entity_poly.pdbx_strand_id
1 'polypeptide(L)' 'MPKILIIEDEAAIRRVLIKILTEENEAYEVKEAEDGLQGINLIKKEDFDLVLCDIKMP' A
#
# COMPACT_ATOMS: atom_id res chain seq x y z
N MET A 1 9.73 7.17 10.71
CA MET A 1 9.62 6.00 9.83
C MET A 1 8.57 6.27 8.76
N PRO A 2 8.93 6.22 7.49
CA PRO A 2 7.95 6.44 6.43
C PRO A 2 6.87 5.36 6.45
N LYS A 3 5.65 5.78 6.28
CA LYS A 3 4.49 4.89 6.30
C LYS A 3 3.85 4.90 4.93
N ILE A 4 3.75 3.74 4.32
CA ILE A 4 3.32 3.59 2.94
C ILE A 4 2.09 2.71 2.86
N LEU A 5 1.09 3.17 2.11
CA LEU A 5 -0.10 2.39 1.82
C LEU A 5 -0.07 1.93 0.37
N ILE A 6 -0.28 0.63 0.16
CA ILE A 6 -0.39 0.06 -1.18
C ILE A 6 -1.84 -0.38 -1.38
N ILE A 7 -2.46 0.14 -2.43
CA ILE A 7 -3.81 -0.25 -2.82
C ILE A 7 -3.70 -0.98 -4.16
N GLU A 8 -3.91 -2.29 -4.14
CA GLU A 8 -3.78 -3.14 -5.31
C GLU A 8 -4.73 -4.33 -5.17
N ASP A 9 -5.53 -4.57 -6.18
CA ASP A 9 -6.54 -5.64 -6.16
C ASP A 9 -5.96 -7.04 -6.37
N GLU A 10 -4.82 -7.14 -7.06
CA GLU A 10 -4.17 -8.42 -7.28
C GLU A 10 -3.17 -8.72 -6.16
N ALA A 11 -3.44 -9.78 -5.40
CA ALA A 11 -2.59 -10.14 -4.26
C ALA A 11 -1.14 -10.41 -4.66
N ALA A 12 -0.92 -11.06 -5.81
CA ALA A 12 0.43 -11.37 -6.27
C ALA A 12 1.24 -10.10 -6.54
N ILE A 13 0.62 -9.11 -7.20
CA ILE A 13 1.28 -7.83 -7.49
C ILE A 13 1.52 -7.07 -6.20
N ARG A 14 0.54 -7.07 -5.31
CA ARG A 14 0.66 -6.37 -4.03
C ARG A 14 1.84 -6.90 -3.22
N ARG A 15 2.02 -8.22 -3.19
CA ARG A 15 3.13 -8.83 -2.47
C ARG A 15 4.48 -8.49 -3.08
N VAL A 16 4.56 -8.42 -4.40
CA VAL A 16 5.80 -8.03 -5.07
C VAL A 16 6.17 -6.59 -4.71
N LEU A 17 5.19 -5.68 -4.72
CA LEU A 17 5.42 -4.30 -4.36
C LEU A 17 5.89 -4.16 -2.92
N ILE A 18 5.26 -4.89 -2.00
CA ILE A 18 5.66 -4.88 -0.59
C ILE A 18 7.09 -5.38 -0.44
N LYS A 19 7.43 -6.45 -1.13
CA LYS A 19 8.78 -7.01 -1.08
C LYS A 19 9.82 -6.01 -1.56
N ILE A 20 9.56 -5.36 -2.69
CA ILE A 20 10.47 -4.36 -3.24
C ILE A 20 10.69 -3.23 -2.25
N LEU A 21 9.61 -2.71 -1.67
CA LEU A 21 9.71 -1.59 -0.74
C LEU A 21 10.43 -1.96 0.55
N THR A 22 10.16 -3.14 1.08
CA THR A 22 10.80 -3.58 2.32
C THR A 22 12.26 -3.95 2.12
N GLU A 23 12.66 -4.39 0.93
CA GLU A 23 14.06 -4.63 0.61
C GLU A 23 14.83 -3.32 0.42
N GLU A 24 14.16 -2.28 -0.10
CA GLU A 24 14.79 -0.97 -0.26
C GLU A 24 15.15 -0.35 1.09
N ASN A 25 14.24 -0.44 2.06
CA ASN A 25 14.47 0.14 3.37
C ASN A 25 13.60 -0.57 4.40
N GLU A 26 14.25 -1.25 5.33
CA GLU A 26 13.58 -1.96 6.42
C GLU A 26 12.80 -1.04 7.35
N ALA A 27 13.11 0.26 7.34
CA ALA A 27 12.41 1.23 8.17
C ALA A 27 11.03 1.59 7.63
N TYR A 28 10.69 1.22 6.39
CA TYR A 28 9.37 1.50 5.84
C TYR A 28 8.31 0.66 6.54
N GLU A 29 7.26 1.32 7.00
CA GLU A 29 6.08 0.62 7.48
C GLU A 29 5.09 0.55 6.33
N VAL A 30 4.76 -0.66 5.88
CA VAL A 30 3.91 -0.85 4.71
C VAL A 30 2.59 -1.48 5.13
N LYS A 31 1.50 -0.82 4.77
CA LYS A 31 0.14 -1.33 4.93
C LYS A 31 -0.42 -1.63 3.55
N GLU A 32 -1.38 -2.54 3.50
CA GLU A 32 -1.97 -2.92 2.22
C GLU A 32 -3.49 -2.89 2.27
N ALA A 33 -4.07 -2.57 1.11
CA ALA A 33 -5.50 -2.62 0.90
C ALA A 33 -5.76 -3.30 -0.44
N GLU A 34 -6.81 -4.09 -0.52
CA GLU A 34 -7.13 -4.81 -1.76
C GLU A 34 -8.10 -4.06 -2.66
N ASP A 35 -8.68 -2.97 -2.17
CA ASP A 35 -9.56 -2.12 -2.97
C ASP A 35 -9.55 -0.69 -2.45
N GLY A 36 -10.24 0.19 -3.20
CA GLY A 36 -10.27 1.61 -2.85
C GLY A 36 -10.97 1.89 -1.54
N LEU A 37 -12.01 1.11 -1.21
CA LEU A 37 -12.75 1.32 0.03
C LEU A 37 -11.89 1.03 1.25
N GLN A 38 -11.17 -0.09 1.23
CA GLN A 38 -10.23 -0.41 2.30
C GLN A 38 -9.13 0.64 2.40
N GLY A 39 -8.63 1.11 1.26
CA GLY A 39 -7.61 2.16 1.23
C GLY A 39 -8.09 3.44 1.88
N ILE A 40 -9.29 3.88 1.53
CA ILE A 40 -9.88 5.09 2.11
C ILE A 40 -10.07 4.94 3.61
N ASN A 41 -10.55 3.78 4.05
CA ASN A 41 -10.73 3.53 5.48
C ASN A 41 -9.43 3.61 6.25
N LEU A 42 -8.35 3.08 5.68
CA LEU A 42 -7.03 3.17 6.31
C LEU A 42 -6.52 4.60 6.34
N ILE A 43 -6.70 5.36 5.27
CA ILE A 43 -6.28 6.76 5.21
C ILE A 43 -7.00 7.58 6.28
N LYS A 44 -8.25 7.26 6.57
CA LYS A 44 -9.02 7.97 7.60
C LYS A 44 -8.54 7.64 9.01
N LYS A 45 -7.97 6.46 9.21
CA LYS A 45 -7.53 6.00 10.53
C LYS A 45 -6.08 6.35 10.84
N GLU A 46 -5.24 6.42 9.82
CA GLU A 46 -3.80 6.55 9.97
C GLU A 46 -3.27 7.56 8.97
N ASP A 47 -2.16 8.18 9.32
CA ASP A 47 -1.46 9.08 8.41
C ASP A 47 -0.46 8.29 7.59
N PHE A 48 -0.44 8.52 6.28
CA PHE A 48 0.52 7.89 5.38
C PHE A 48 1.39 8.94 4.69
N ASP A 49 2.66 8.62 4.53
CA ASP A 49 3.60 9.48 3.82
C ASP A 49 3.47 9.31 2.32
N LEU A 50 3.09 8.10 1.88
CA LEU A 50 2.94 7.79 0.47
C LEU A 50 1.81 6.79 0.28
N VAL A 51 1.01 7.00 -0.76
CA VAL A 51 -0.03 6.05 -1.16
C VAL A 51 0.24 5.63 -2.60
N LEU A 52 0.48 4.33 -2.80
CA LEU A 52 0.61 3.75 -4.13
C LEU A 52 -0.71 3.09 -4.48
N CYS A 53 -1.36 3.61 -5.49
CA CYS A 53 -2.68 3.12 -5.89
C CYS A 53 -2.61 2.62 -7.32
N ASP A 54 -2.71 1.31 -7.51
CA ASP A 54 -2.74 0.69 -8.82
C ASP A 54 -4.05 -0.08 -8.96
N ILE A 55 -5.11 0.66 -9.19
CA ILE A 55 -6.42 0.09 -9.43
C ILE A 55 -6.70 0.18 -10.92
N LYS A 56 -6.91 -0.97 -11.53
CA LYS A 56 -7.32 -1.02 -12.92
C LYS A 56 -8.77 -0.56 -13.01
N MET A 57 -8.97 0.57 -13.61
CA MET A 57 -10.32 1.03 -13.92
C MET A 57 -10.71 0.47 -15.27
N PRO A 58 -11.89 -0.10 -15.38
CA PRO A 58 -12.35 -0.59 -16.69
C PRO A 58 -12.56 0.56 -17.67
#